data_0a931f0dbb303e8dbd7987162a5e6296
#
_entry.id   0a931f0dbb303e8dbd7987162a5e6296
#
_cell.length_a   1.000
_cell.length_b   1.000
_cell.length_c   1.000
_cell.angle_alpha   90.00
_cell.angle_beta   90.00
_cell.angle_gamma   90.00
#
_symmetry.space_group_name_H-M   'P 1'
#
loop_
_entity.id
_entity.type
_entity.pdbx_description
1 polymer ?
#
loop_
_entity_poly.entity_id
_entity_poly.type
_entity_poly.pdbx_seq_one_letter_code
_entity_poly.pdbx_strand_id
1 'polypeptide(L)'
;MSYDIVLVSSGYDMNIRFWSDFTNGTQCKYSIEHKDNAINALEMTPSKEHVAFASGNSLKFIDLHKLSPNPVLSIDSHEGLVSTILFPPKLKDCVISAGEDCSVRINDIRVGKGVKSFYHTNYVNSVAIGNNNKEIIAADENGTIKIWDIDKGEVRTEYNSDIKEEGLAFRSISLAENEGFLVGAKSNGNVCVFDYNNNNLGQNFGEPKIFEAHKNYITKCLLSPENNMLATCSADSEIRLWERKPAINDDGSNQTDSKGNNILSTDFELKTRFIGHKKWVWDCDFSLDSSYLLSCSSDKTIRIWNISNGKVFSTFTNSKGVNNIALSD
;
A
#
# COMPACT_ATOMS: atom_id res chain seq x y z
N MET A 1 -6.14 -0.30 30.48
CA MET A 1 -5.84 -1.61 29.89
C MET A 1 -5.32 -1.33 28.49
N SER A 2 -4.05 -1.57 28.22
CA SER A 2 -3.53 -1.50 26.85
C SER A 2 -4.10 -2.69 26.09
N TYR A 3 -4.87 -2.43 25.06
CA TYR A 3 -5.28 -3.48 24.13
C TYR A 3 -4.09 -3.74 23.21
N ASP A 4 -3.51 -4.92 23.27
CA ASP A 4 -2.53 -5.37 22.28
C ASP A 4 -3.29 -5.65 20.97
N ILE A 5 -3.64 -4.59 20.26
CA ILE A 5 -4.28 -4.68 18.95
C ILE A 5 -3.16 -4.85 17.94
N VAL A 6 -3.17 -5.99 17.27
CA VAL A 6 -2.14 -6.37 16.30
C VAL A 6 -2.60 -6.13 14.88
N LEU A 7 -3.92 -6.22 14.62
CA LEU A 7 -4.49 -6.07 13.29
C LEU A 7 -5.78 -5.27 13.34
N VAL A 8 -5.94 -4.35 12.41
CA VAL A 8 -7.20 -3.64 12.16
C VAL A 8 -7.67 -3.96 10.75
N SER A 9 -8.96 -4.13 10.57
CA SER A 9 -9.55 -4.40 9.27
C SER A 9 -10.84 -3.62 9.07
N SER A 10 -11.12 -3.26 7.83
CA SER A 10 -12.40 -2.68 7.41
C SER A 10 -13.03 -3.49 6.29
N GLY A 11 -14.34 -3.39 6.16
CA GLY A 11 -15.07 -4.13 5.16
C GLY A 11 -16.27 -3.35 4.59
N TYR A 12 -16.96 -3.99 3.64
CA TYR A 12 -18.17 -3.46 2.99
C TYR A 12 -19.38 -3.34 3.92
N ASP A 13 -19.24 -3.78 5.17
CA ASP A 13 -20.26 -3.62 6.22
C ASP A 13 -20.07 -2.35 7.05
N MET A 14 -19.17 -1.48 6.64
CA MET A 14 -18.85 -0.21 7.31
C MET A 14 -18.32 -0.41 8.74
N ASN A 15 -17.82 -1.60 9.07
CA ASN A 15 -17.25 -1.89 10.37
C ASN A 15 -15.73 -1.87 10.34
N ILE A 16 -15.15 -1.23 11.36
CA ILE A 16 -13.73 -1.35 11.67
C ILE A 16 -13.61 -2.38 12.79
N ARG A 17 -12.82 -3.42 12.56
CA ARG A 17 -12.61 -4.51 13.50
C ARG A 17 -11.18 -4.54 13.98
N PHE A 18 -11.05 -4.77 15.28
CA PHE A 18 -9.80 -4.81 16.00
C PHE A 18 -9.55 -6.23 16.48
N TRP A 19 -8.42 -6.77 16.09
CA TRP A 19 -8.01 -8.13 16.36
C TRP A 19 -6.75 -8.12 17.22
N SER A 20 -6.70 -9.01 18.18
CA SER A 20 -5.53 -9.20 19.01
C SER A 20 -5.33 -10.68 19.19
N ASP A 21 -4.09 -11.08 19.26
CA ASP A 21 -3.64 -12.45 19.48
C ASP A 21 -4.01 -13.42 18.34
N PHE A 22 -2.99 -13.92 17.67
CA PHE A 22 -3.10 -14.88 16.58
C PHE A 22 -3.05 -16.33 17.06
N THR A 23 -2.76 -16.57 18.36
CA THR A 23 -2.44 -17.89 18.91
C THR A 23 -3.60 -18.60 19.59
N ASN A 24 -4.55 -17.87 20.20
CA ASN A 24 -5.58 -18.43 21.07
C ASN A 24 -7.02 -18.42 20.51
N GLY A 25 -7.15 -18.34 19.20
CA GLY A 25 -8.45 -18.29 18.53
C GLY A 25 -8.74 -16.89 17.97
N THR A 26 -9.03 -16.88 16.71
CA THR A 26 -9.21 -15.69 15.87
C THR A 26 -10.53 -14.98 16.17
N GLN A 27 -10.67 -14.37 17.34
CA GLN A 27 -11.86 -13.62 17.71
C GLN A 27 -11.63 -12.11 17.55
N CYS A 28 -12.61 -11.45 16.91
CA CYS A 28 -12.69 -10.01 16.89
C CYS A 28 -12.88 -9.50 18.33
N LYS A 29 -11.92 -8.75 18.86
CA LYS A 29 -12.03 -8.19 20.22
C LYS A 29 -13.01 -7.03 20.29
N TYR A 30 -13.00 -6.19 19.26
CA TYR A 30 -13.84 -5.02 19.22
C TYR A 30 -14.25 -4.69 17.79
N SER A 31 -15.44 -4.14 17.61
CA SER A 31 -15.96 -3.70 16.32
C SER A 31 -16.66 -2.37 16.48
N ILE A 32 -16.31 -1.43 15.63
CA ILE A 32 -16.93 -0.10 15.55
C ILE A 32 -17.69 -0.01 14.24
N GLU A 33 -19.00 0.19 14.31
CA GLU A 33 -19.83 0.49 13.16
C GLU A 33 -19.70 1.97 12.80
N HIS A 34 -19.28 2.25 11.57
CA HIS A 34 -19.22 3.58 11.01
C HIS A 34 -20.40 3.78 10.05
N LYS A 35 -21.32 4.70 10.41
CA LYS A 35 -22.63 4.79 9.74
C LYS A 35 -22.68 5.68 8.51
N ASP A 36 -21.63 6.50 8.28
CA ASP A 36 -21.71 7.55 7.26
C ASP A 36 -21.49 7.05 5.83
N ASN A 37 -20.33 6.41 5.60
CA ASN A 37 -19.92 5.94 4.26
C ASN A 37 -19.06 4.68 4.34
N ALA A 38 -18.85 4.04 3.20
CA ALA A 38 -17.88 2.95 3.07
C ALA A 38 -16.47 3.43 3.45
N ILE A 39 -15.67 2.52 3.99
CA ILE A 39 -14.28 2.76 4.34
C ILE A 39 -13.43 2.33 3.15
N ASN A 40 -12.76 3.30 2.51
CA ASN A 40 -12.02 3.07 1.28
C ASN A 40 -10.52 2.85 1.53
N ALA A 41 -9.98 3.43 2.59
CA ALA A 41 -8.60 3.24 3.01
C ALA A 41 -8.50 3.17 4.54
N LEU A 42 -7.53 2.42 5.01
CA LEU A 42 -7.26 2.21 6.43
C LEU A 42 -5.75 2.17 6.62
N GLU A 43 -5.24 2.89 7.62
CA GLU A 43 -3.82 2.94 7.92
C GLU A 43 -3.61 3.16 9.42
N MET A 44 -2.55 2.61 9.98
CA MET A 44 -2.20 2.82 11.37
C MET A 44 -1.17 3.95 11.51
N THR A 45 -1.35 4.80 12.51
CA THR A 45 -0.36 5.86 12.76
C THR A 45 0.99 5.26 13.16
N PRO A 46 2.12 5.90 12.81
CA PRO A 46 3.46 5.42 13.21
C PRO A 46 3.65 5.31 14.73
N SER A 47 2.89 6.09 15.52
CA SER A 47 2.88 6.00 16.98
C SER A 47 2.13 4.79 17.52
N LYS A 48 1.37 4.08 16.67
CA LYS A 48 0.46 2.98 17.03
C LYS A 48 -0.61 3.37 18.07
N GLU A 49 -0.91 4.65 18.20
CA GLU A 49 -1.92 5.16 19.12
C GLU A 49 -3.29 5.34 18.46
N HIS A 50 -3.30 5.57 17.15
CA HIS A 50 -4.51 5.82 16.39
C HIS A 50 -4.56 4.99 15.11
N VAL A 51 -5.78 4.73 14.66
CA VAL A 51 -6.07 4.25 13.31
C VAL A 51 -6.72 5.40 12.53
N ALA A 52 -6.17 5.70 11.38
CA ALA A 52 -6.77 6.59 10.40
C ALA A 52 -7.55 5.78 9.37
N PHE A 53 -8.69 6.28 8.98
CA PHE A 53 -9.48 5.69 7.90
C PHE A 53 -10.14 6.75 7.04
N ALA A 54 -10.29 6.46 5.77
CA ALA A 54 -11.00 7.29 4.83
C ALA A 54 -12.47 6.85 4.74
N SER A 55 -13.37 7.78 4.97
CA SER A 55 -14.81 7.58 4.83
C SER A 55 -15.41 8.70 3.99
N GLY A 56 -15.81 8.37 2.76
CA GLY A 56 -16.19 9.38 1.79
C GLY A 56 -15.02 10.31 1.45
N ASN A 57 -15.22 11.60 1.66
CA ASN A 57 -14.24 12.66 1.41
C ASN A 57 -13.44 13.07 2.66
N SER A 58 -13.65 12.40 3.80
CA SER A 58 -13.09 12.78 5.09
C SER A 58 -12.10 11.74 5.60
N LEU A 59 -11.06 12.21 6.29
CA LEU A 59 -10.16 11.40 7.09
C LEU A 59 -10.63 11.40 8.53
N LYS A 60 -10.74 10.24 9.15
CA LYS A 60 -11.18 10.09 10.53
C LYS A 60 -10.19 9.26 11.32
N PHE A 61 -10.05 9.56 12.61
CA PHE A 61 -9.06 8.94 13.48
C PHE A 61 -9.75 8.34 14.71
N ILE A 62 -9.42 7.10 15.04
CA ILE A 62 -9.88 6.40 16.24
C ILE A 62 -8.69 6.16 17.16
N ASP A 63 -8.85 6.53 18.45
CA ASP A 63 -7.89 6.25 19.51
C ASP A 63 -7.96 4.76 19.89
N LEU A 64 -6.84 4.05 19.74
CA LEU A 64 -6.72 2.63 20.04
C LEU A 64 -6.79 2.30 21.54
N HIS A 65 -6.53 3.27 22.41
CA HIS A 65 -6.64 3.06 23.85
C HIS A 65 -8.07 3.18 24.36
N LYS A 66 -8.91 3.99 23.69
CA LYS A 66 -10.29 4.25 24.10
C LYS A 66 -11.32 3.47 23.32
N LEU A 67 -11.01 3.12 22.05
CA LEU A 67 -11.88 2.39 21.11
C LEU A 67 -13.33 2.98 21.09
N SER A 68 -13.43 4.31 21.05
CA SER A 68 -14.72 5.00 20.97
C SER A 68 -15.27 4.91 19.55
N PRO A 69 -16.60 4.72 19.39
CA PRO A 69 -17.25 4.79 18.08
C PRO A 69 -17.17 6.21 17.46
N ASN A 70 -16.97 7.23 18.28
CA ASN A 70 -16.79 8.60 17.81
C ASN A 70 -15.31 8.84 17.50
N PRO A 71 -14.95 9.27 16.29
CA PRO A 71 -13.58 9.61 15.95
C PRO A 71 -13.08 10.78 16.83
N VAL A 72 -11.82 10.72 17.23
CA VAL A 72 -11.17 11.80 18.02
C VAL A 72 -10.82 13.00 17.14
N LEU A 73 -10.67 12.78 15.85
CA LEU A 73 -10.39 13.81 14.86
C LEU A 73 -11.10 13.46 13.54
N SER A 74 -11.66 14.47 12.88
CA SER A 74 -12.18 14.37 11.52
C SER A 74 -11.67 15.56 10.71
N ILE A 75 -11.12 15.26 9.52
CA ILE A 75 -10.58 16.25 8.58
C ILE A 75 -11.35 16.09 7.27
N ASP A 76 -12.15 17.07 6.90
CA ASP A 76 -12.80 17.15 5.60
C ASP A 76 -11.78 17.64 4.59
N SER A 77 -11.06 16.68 4.03
CA SER A 77 -9.85 16.95 3.25
C SER A 77 -10.10 17.04 1.75
N HIS A 78 -11.06 16.29 1.22
CA HIS A 78 -11.25 16.14 -0.22
C HIS A 78 -12.67 16.55 -0.67
N GLU A 79 -12.83 16.81 -1.97
CA GLU A 79 -14.13 17.04 -2.60
C GLU A 79 -14.74 15.77 -3.20
N GLY A 80 -13.90 14.74 -3.44
CA GLY A 80 -14.27 13.41 -3.89
C GLY A 80 -13.92 12.32 -2.86
N LEU A 81 -14.14 11.06 -3.22
CA LEU A 81 -13.81 9.94 -2.34
C LEU A 81 -12.29 9.83 -2.15
N VAL A 82 -11.86 9.64 -0.93
CA VAL A 82 -10.46 9.37 -0.61
C VAL A 82 -10.16 7.90 -0.91
N SER A 83 -9.17 7.65 -1.76
CA SER A 83 -8.77 6.31 -2.19
C SER A 83 -7.64 5.72 -1.36
N THR A 84 -6.74 6.57 -0.85
CA THR A 84 -5.54 6.12 -0.12
C THR A 84 -5.12 7.09 0.96
N ILE A 85 -4.51 6.53 2.01
CA ILE A 85 -3.92 7.25 3.14
C ILE A 85 -2.49 6.74 3.31
N LEU A 86 -1.57 7.65 3.66
CA LEU A 86 -0.19 7.32 3.93
C LEU A 86 0.36 8.21 5.05
N PHE A 87 1.08 7.63 6.00
CA PHE A 87 1.83 8.37 7.02
C PHE A 87 3.30 8.49 6.63
N PRO A 88 3.80 9.72 6.41
CA PRO A 88 5.22 9.91 6.14
C PRO A 88 6.08 9.56 7.36
N PRO A 89 7.11 8.69 7.24
CA PRO A 89 7.87 8.22 8.40
C PRO A 89 8.55 9.32 9.23
N LYS A 90 8.94 10.44 8.60
CA LYS A 90 9.66 11.53 9.25
C LYS A 90 8.78 12.74 9.61
N LEU A 91 7.58 12.84 9.06
CA LEU A 91 6.62 13.93 9.35
C LEU A 91 5.52 13.40 10.27
N LYS A 92 5.86 13.22 11.55
CA LYS A 92 5.03 12.52 12.55
C LYS A 92 3.60 13.07 12.71
N ASP A 93 3.41 14.37 12.45
CA ASP A 93 2.14 15.04 12.64
C ASP A 93 1.38 15.26 11.33
N CYS A 94 1.84 14.64 10.24
CA CYS A 94 1.22 14.78 8.93
C CYS A 94 0.64 13.45 8.44
N VAL A 95 -0.45 13.57 7.69
CA VAL A 95 -1.04 12.49 6.93
C VAL A 95 -1.18 12.93 5.47
N ILE A 96 -0.84 12.06 4.56
CA ILE A 96 -1.03 12.25 3.11
C ILE A 96 -2.25 11.46 2.72
N SER A 97 -3.13 12.10 1.95
CA SER A 97 -4.32 11.47 1.37
C SER A 97 -4.45 11.81 -0.09
N ALA A 98 -5.05 10.93 -0.86
CA ALA A 98 -5.36 11.17 -2.25
C ALA A 98 -6.71 10.56 -2.62
N GLY A 99 -7.31 11.02 -3.71
CA GLY A 99 -8.65 10.59 -4.04
C GLY A 99 -9.16 10.92 -5.45
N GLU A 100 -10.47 10.75 -5.59
CA GLU A 100 -11.20 10.93 -6.85
C GLU A 100 -11.37 12.41 -7.27
N ASP A 101 -11.01 13.35 -6.38
CA ASP A 101 -10.94 14.78 -6.73
C ASP A 101 -9.64 15.14 -7.48
N CYS A 102 -8.89 14.14 -7.94
CA CYS A 102 -7.62 14.31 -8.63
C CYS A 102 -6.56 15.04 -7.81
N SER A 103 -6.67 15.05 -6.48
CA SER A 103 -5.72 15.73 -5.61
C SER A 103 -4.99 14.78 -4.67
N VAL A 104 -3.75 15.15 -4.35
CA VAL A 104 -2.98 14.60 -3.23
C VAL A 104 -2.80 15.72 -2.21
N ARG A 105 -3.15 15.46 -0.96
CA ARG A 105 -3.15 16.49 0.10
C ARG A 105 -2.30 16.06 1.28
N ILE A 106 -1.52 17.00 1.79
CA ILE A 106 -0.82 16.87 3.07
C ILE A 106 -1.67 17.58 4.11
N ASN A 107 -2.06 16.88 5.16
CA ASN A 107 -2.85 17.41 6.26
C ASN A 107 -2.05 17.33 7.56
N ASP A 108 -2.07 18.38 8.37
CA ASP A 108 -1.52 18.39 9.74
C ASP A 108 -2.59 17.87 10.71
N ILE A 109 -2.29 16.78 11.40
CA ILE A 109 -3.18 16.07 12.30
C ILE A 109 -3.48 16.92 13.56
N ARG A 110 -2.51 17.73 14.03
CA ARG A 110 -2.67 18.56 15.23
C ARG A 110 -3.66 19.69 15.03
N VAL A 111 -3.69 20.25 13.83
CA VAL A 111 -4.54 21.40 13.47
C VAL A 111 -5.83 20.93 12.79
N GLY A 112 -5.85 19.71 12.26
CA GLY A 112 -6.97 19.16 11.53
C GLY A 112 -7.25 19.86 10.20
N LYS A 113 -6.20 20.35 9.51
CA LYS A 113 -6.32 21.11 8.28
C LYS A 113 -5.30 20.70 7.23
N GLY A 114 -5.68 20.89 5.96
CA GLY A 114 -4.77 20.77 4.82
C GLY A 114 -3.66 21.82 4.87
N VAL A 115 -2.43 21.35 4.65
CA VAL A 115 -1.22 22.18 4.59
C VAL A 115 -0.84 22.47 3.14
N LYS A 116 -0.92 21.44 2.28
CA LYS A 116 -0.50 21.52 0.88
C LYS A 116 -1.33 20.59 0.01
N SER A 117 -1.55 20.99 -1.24
CA SER A 117 -2.28 20.18 -2.23
C SER A 117 -1.52 20.13 -3.54
N PHE A 118 -1.55 18.95 -4.18
CA PHE A 118 -0.95 18.68 -5.48
C PHE A 118 -2.05 18.12 -6.38
N TYR A 119 -2.07 18.53 -7.65
CA TYR A 119 -3.15 18.14 -8.55
C TYR A 119 -2.65 17.22 -9.64
N HIS A 120 -3.36 16.12 -9.78
CA HIS A 120 -3.18 15.13 -10.84
C HIS A 120 -4.17 15.39 -11.98
N THR A 121 -3.98 14.69 -13.09
CA THR A 121 -4.88 14.81 -14.26
C THR A 121 -6.13 13.95 -14.12
N ASN A 122 -6.07 12.91 -13.31
CA ASN A 122 -7.18 11.98 -13.07
C ASN A 122 -7.17 11.47 -11.62
N TYR A 123 -8.15 10.61 -11.27
CA TYR A 123 -8.32 10.00 -9.96
C TYR A 123 -7.05 9.32 -9.50
N VAL A 124 -6.58 9.68 -8.33
CA VAL A 124 -5.37 9.10 -7.74
C VAL A 124 -5.73 7.84 -6.97
N ASN A 125 -5.12 6.72 -7.35
CA ASN A 125 -5.37 5.43 -6.72
C ASN A 125 -4.38 5.07 -5.62
N SER A 126 -3.13 5.50 -5.75
CA SER A 126 -2.07 5.12 -4.82
C SER A 126 -1.00 6.20 -4.73
N VAL A 127 -0.43 6.33 -3.52
CA VAL A 127 0.60 7.32 -3.20
C VAL A 127 1.75 6.63 -2.49
N ALA A 128 2.97 7.06 -2.79
CA ALA A 128 4.18 6.72 -2.05
C ALA A 128 4.96 8.00 -1.73
N ILE A 129 5.84 7.92 -0.75
CA ILE A 129 6.71 9.02 -0.37
C ILE A 129 8.17 8.63 -0.50
N GLY A 130 8.98 9.52 -1.03
CA GLY A 130 10.38 9.27 -1.30
C GLY A 130 11.29 10.45 -0.93
N ASN A 131 12.57 10.26 -1.19
CA ASN A 131 13.64 11.25 -0.98
C ASN A 131 13.61 11.85 0.42
N ASN A 132 13.58 10.98 1.44
CA ASN A 132 13.53 11.41 2.84
C ASN A 132 12.35 12.33 3.18
N ASN A 133 11.16 12.02 2.65
CA ASN A 133 9.93 12.80 2.76
C ASN A 133 9.95 14.16 2.03
N LYS A 134 10.76 14.30 1.01
CA LYS A 134 10.80 15.51 0.17
C LYS A 134 10.02 15.36 -1.12
N GLU A 135 9.64 14.14 -1.48
CA GLU A 135 8.92 13.85 -2.73
C GLU A 135 7.68 13.04 -2.48
N ILE A 136 6.61 13.40 -3.18
CA ILE A 136 5.37 12.61 -3.28
C ILE A 136 5.31 11.98 -4.66
N ILE A 137 5.04 10.69 -4.68
CA ILE A 137 4.81 9.92 -5.90
C ILE A 137 3.36 9.50 -5.88
N ALA A 138 2.62 9.79 -6.93
CA ALA A 138 1.23 9.36 -7.05
C ALA A 138 0.93 8.78 -8.43
N ALA A 139 0.06 7.79 -8.43
CA ALA A 139 -0.35 7.05 -9.61
C ALA A 139 -1.87 7.13 -9.80
N ASP A 140 -2.29 7.32 -11.04
CA ASP A 140 -3.67 7.60 -11.39
C ASP A 140 -4.38 6.51 -12.20
N GLU A 141 -5.67 6.74 -12.44
CA GLU A 141 -6.57 5.88 -13.22
C GLU A 141 -6.22 5.82 -14.71
N ASN A 142 -5.48 6.79 -15.24
CA ASN A 142 -5.06 6.82 -16.66
C ASN A 142 -3.68 6.19 -16.90
N GLY A 143 -3.04 5.63 -15.86
CA GLY A 143 -1.71 5.05 -16.00
C GLY A 143 -0.59 6.08 -15.98
N THR A 144 -0.84 7.25 -15.36
CA THR A 144 0.17 8.28 -15.16
C THR A 144 0.76 8.17 -13.76
N ILE A 145 2.07 8.34 -13.65
CA ILE A 145 2.78 8.49 -12.37
C ILE A 145 3.44 9.87 -12.37
N LYS A 146 3.19 10.67 -11.33
CA LYS A 146 3.84 11.96 -11.11
C LYS A 146 4.64 11.95 -9.83
N ILE A 147 5.80 12.61 -9.87
CA ILE A 147 6.62 12.90 -8.70
C ILE A 147 6.64 14.40 -8.50
N TRP A 148 6.23 14.85 -7.31
CA TRP A 148 6.33 16.25 -6.89
C TRP A 148 7.42 16.44 -5.85
N ASP A 149 8.13 17.56 -5.98
CA ASP A 149 8.94 18.12 -4.90
C ASP A 149 7.99 18.80 -3.89
N ILE A 150 8.00 18.34 -2.64
CA ILE A 150 7.10 18.86 -1.61
C ILE A 150 7.41 20.32 -1.29
N ASP A 151 8.68 20.71 -1.23
CA ASP A 151 9.07 22.06 -0.83
C ASP A 151 8.70 23.07 -1.91
N LYS A 152 9.02 22.77 -3.16
CA LYS A 152 8.77 23.65 -4.31
C LYS A 152 7.31 23.62 -4.77
N GLY A 153 6.61 22.49 -4.59
CA GLY A 153 5.27 22.28 -5.10
C GLY A 153 5.20 22.02 -6.61
N GLU A 154 6.33 21.69 -7.23
CA GLU A 154 6.47 21.48 -8.67
C GLU A 154 6.56 19.98 -9.01
N VAL A 155 6.09 19.62 -10.22
CA VAL A 155 6.29 18.28 -10.78
C VAL A 155 7.77 18.15 -11.15
N ARG A 156 8.44 17.17 -10.55
CA ARG A 156 9.82 16.84 -10.86
C ARG A 156 9.92 15.94 -12.09
N THR A 157 9.08 14.94 -12.14
CA THR A 157 9.09 13.89 -13.17
C THR A 157 7.69 13.37 -13.38
N GLU A 158 7.37 13.04 -14.63
CA GLU A 158 6.10 12.44 -15.00
C GLU A 158 6.35 11.24 -15.93
N TYR A 159 5.61 10.14 -15.70
CA TYR A 159 5.51 9.01 -16.60
C TYR A 159 4.06 8.92 -17.08
N ASN A 160 3.89 8.86 -18.38
CA ASN A 160 2.61 8.57 -19.00
C ASN A 160 2.74 7.24 -19.73
N SER A 161 1.88 6.28 -19.42
CA SER A 161 1.81 5.05 -20.22
C SER A 161 1.43 5.44 -21.67
N ASP A 162 2.11 4.85 -22.64
CA ASP A 162 1.89 5.17 -24.06
C ASP A 162 0.41 5.14 -24.43
N ILE A 163 0.01 6.06 -25.30
CA ILE A 163 -1.36 6.23 -25.86
C ILE A 163 -1.95 4.92 -26.43
N LYS A 164 -1.12 3.92 -26.73
CA LYS A 164 -1.53 2.58 -27.19
C LYS A 164 -2.17 1.70 -26.11
N GLU A 165 -1.97 2.02 -24.84
CA GLU A 165 -2.53 1.31 -23.68
C GLU A 165 -3.56 2.18 -22.95
N GLU A 166 -4.43 2.88 -23.68
CA GLU A 166 -5.48 3.72 -23.09
C GLU A 166 -6.29 2.96 -22.03
N GLY A 167 -6.48 3.58 -20.87
CA GLY A 167 -7.34 3.06 -19.80
C GLY A 167 -6.70 2.04 -18.86
N LEU A 168 -5.38 1.84 -18.91
CA LEU A 168 -4.70 0.94 -17.96
C LEU A 168 -4.25 1.71 -16.71
N ALA A 169 -5.11 1.73 -15.72
CA ALA A 169 -4.86 2.34 -14.42
C ALA A 169 -3.66 1.72 -13.70
N PHE A 170 -2.86 2.54 -13.00
CA PHE A 170 -2.06 2.06 -11.89
C PHE A 170 -2.94 1.99 -10.63
N ARG A 171 -3.06 0.81 -10.06
CA ARG A 171 -3.88 0.56 -8.88
C ARG A 171 -3.12 0.68 -7.57
N SER A 172 -1.86 0.34 -7.60
CA SER A 172 -1.00 0.39 -6.42
C SER A 172 0.43 0.64 -6.85
N ILE A 173 1.14 1.44 -6.07
CA ILE A 173 2.59 1.64 -6.22
C ILE A 173 3.27 1.33 -4.89
N SER A 174 4.53 0.88 -4.96
CA SER A 174 5.38 0.65 -3.80
C SER A 174 6.80 1.06 -4.12
N LEU A 175 7.42 1.82 -3.23
CA LEU A 175 8.74 2.42 -3.42
C LEU A 175 9.80 1.72 -2.57
N ALA A 176 10.89 1.30 -3.20
CA ALA A 176 12.13 0.90 -2.55
C ALA A 176 13.13 2.07 -2.61
N GLU A 177 12.96 3.04 -1.73
CA GLU A 177 13.73 4.30 -1.78
C GLU A 177 15.24 4.06 -1.70
N ASN A 178 15.69 3.22 -0.76
CA ASN A 178 17.13 2.93 -0.56
C ASN A 178 17.75 2.15 -1.71
N GLU A 179 16.94 1.42 -2.48
CA GLU A 179 17.35 0.58 -3.60
C GLU A 179 17.15 1.28 -4.95
N GLY A 180 16.52 2.44 -4.94
CA GLY A 180 16.34 3.29 -6.11
C GLY A 180 15.38 2.77 -7.17
N PHE A 181 14.32 2.03 -6.80
CA PHE A 181 13.30 1.60 -7.75
C PHE A 181 11.88 1.73 -7.21
N LEU A 182 10.95 1.93 -8.14
CA LEU A 182 9.51 2.02 -7.89
C LEU A 182 8.80 0.86 -8.61
N VAL A 183 7.89 0.21 -7.92
CA VAL A 183 7.02 -0.83 -8.50
C VAL A 183 5.61 -0.27 -8.66
N GLY A 184 5.01 -0.47 -9.82
CA GLY A 184 3.63 -0.10 -10.10
C GLY A 184 2.83 -1.28 -10.65
N ALA A 185 1.67 -1.55 -10.07
CA ALA A 185 0.75 -2.59 -10.53
C ALA A 185 -0.37 -2.00 -11.38
N LYS A 186 -0.51 -2.52 -12.61
CA LYS A 186 -1.54 -2.10 -13.57
C LYS A 186 -2.81 -2.95 -13.48
N SER A 187 -3.91 -2.38 -13.93
CA SER A 187 -5.23 -3.03 -13.97
C SER A 187 -5.32 -4.24 -14.91
N ASN A 188 -4.38 -4.41 -15.84
CA ASN A 188 -4.32 -5.56 -16.76
C ASN A 188 -3.56 -6.79 -16.23
N GLY A 189 -3.06 -6.74 -15.00
CA GLY A 189 -2.27 -7.83 -14.41
C GLY A 189 -0.76 -7.70 -14.58
N ASN A 190 -0.29 -6.63 -15.21
CA ASN A 190 1.12 -6.35 -15.37
C ASN A 190 1.69 -5.56 -14.19
N VAL A 191 2.95 -5.83 -13.89
CA VAL A 191 3.75 -5.05 -12.95
C VAL A 191 4.85 -4.35 -13.73
N CYS A 192 5.00 -3.05 -13.48
CA CYS A 192 6.04 -2.19 -14.03
C CYS A 192 7.06 -1.87 -12.95
N VAL A 193 8.34 -2.03 -13.27
CA VAL A 193 9.45 -1.68 -12.37
C VAL A 193 10.22 -0.53 -12.99
N PHE A 194 10.22 0.60 -12.33
CA PHE A 194 10.87 1.85 -12.77
C PHE A 194 12.16 2.05 -12.00
N ASP A 195 13.18 2.56 -12.68
CA ASP A 195 14.36 3.10 -12.02
C ASP A 195 14.01 4.45 -11.38
N TYR A 196 14.12 4.52 -10.06
CA TYR A 196 13.91 5.71 -9.25
C TYR A 196 15.26 6.27 -8.80
N ASN A 197 16.08 6.74 -9.73
CA ASN A 197 17.39 7.28 -9.39
C ASN A 197 17.29 8.76 -9.03
N ASN A 198 17.51 9.10 -7.77
CA ASN A 198 17.40 10.46 -7.23
C ASN A 198 18.35 11.48 -7.88
N ASN A 199 19.33 11.04 -8.67
CA ASN A 199 20.34 11.90 -9.24
C ASN A 199 19.97 12.50 -10.61
N ASN A 200 18.90 12.06 -11.25
CA ASN A 200 18.49 12.53 -12.57
C ASN A 200 17.35 13.58 -12.47
N LEU A 201 17.64 14.71 -11.85
CA LEU A 201 16.73 15.87 -11.82
C LEU A 201 16.41 16.33 -13.25
N GLY A 202 15.14 16.26 -13.64
CA GLY A 202 14.64 16.79 -14.91
C GLY A 202 14.64 15.82 -16.09
N GLN A 203 14.89 14.52 -15.88
CA GLN A 203 14.70 13.49 -16.91
C GLN A 203 13.40 12.72 -16.65
N ASN A 204 12.71 12.36 -17.73
CA ASN A 204 11.56 11.46 -17.65
C ASN A 204 11.97 10.12 -17.05
N PHE A 205 11.03 9.41 -16.41
CA PHE A 205 11.22 8.00 -16.11
C PHE A 205 11.70 7.28 -17.36
N GLY A 206 12.73 6.46 -17.23
CA GLY A 206 13.12 5.53 -18.29
C GLY A 206 12.00 4.51 -18.56
N GLU A 207 12.14 3.74 -19.65
CA GLU A 207 11.23 2.65 -19.94
C GLU A 207 11.20 1.66 -18.77
N PRO A 208 10.01 1.33 -18.21
CA PRO A 208 9.91 0.37 -17.13
C PRO A 208 10.17 -1.05 -17.62
N LYS A 209 10.75 -1.88 -16.76
CA LYS A 209 10.70 -3.31 -16.95
C LYS A 209 9.29 -3.81 -16.64
N ILE A 210 8.68 -4.55 -17.55
CA ILE A 210 7.31 -5.04 -17.42
C ILE A 210 7.28 -6.55 -17.37
N PHE A 211 6.53 -7.12 -16.43
CA PHE A 211 6.24 -8.55 -16.40
C PHE A 211 4.77 -8.81 -16.06
N GLU A 212 4.21 -9.89 -16.62
CA GLU A 212 2.86 -10.36 -16.32
C GLU A 212 2.85 -11.04 -14.96
N ALA A 213 2.30 -10.35 -13.95
CA ALA A 213 2.19 -10.90 -12.62
C ALA A 213 0.91 -11.72 -12.44
N HIS A 214 -0.20 -11.31 -13.03
CA HIS A 214 -1.49 -12.00 -13.00
C HIS A 214 -2.17 -11.91 -14.36
N LYS A 215 -3.09 -12.84 -14.62
CA LYS A 215 -3.96 -12.79 -15.83
C LYS A 215 -5.21 -11.93 -15.63
N ASN A 216 -5.36 -11.35 -14.47
CA ASN A 216 -6.51 -10.56 -14.07
C ASN A 216 -6.04 -9.31 -13.32
N TYR A 217 -6.96 -8.44 -13.01
CA TYR A 217 -6.80 -7.19 -12.31
C TYR A 217 -5.97 -7.33 -11.02
N ILE A 218 -4.90 -6.53 -10.88
CA ILE A 218 -4.15 -6.42 -9.64
C ILE A 218 -4.76 -5.32 -8.78
N THR A 219 -5.04 -5.63 -7.53
CA THR A 219 -5.62 -4.71 -6.56
C THR A 219 -4.56 -4.00 -5.73
N LYS A 220 -3.51 -4.72 -5.35
CA LYS A 220 -2.41 -4.22 -4.50
C LYS A 220 -1.08 -4.82 -4.93
N CYS A 221 -0.03 -4.02 -4.87
CA CYS A 221 1.35 -4.47 -4.86
C CYS A 221 2.08 -3.86 -3.67
N LEU A 222 2.91 -4.64 -2.99
CA LEU A 222 3.61 -4.21 -1.80
C LEU A 222 4.99 -4.86 -1.74
N LEU A 223 6.03 -4.05 -1.57
CA LEU A 223 7.39 -4.53 -1.28
C LEU A 223 7.51 -4.92 0.19
N SER A 224 8.28 -5.95 0.46
CA SER A 224 8.63 -6.33 1.83
C SER A 224 9.49 -5.24 2.49
N PRO A 225 9.55 -5.18 3.84
CA PRO A 225 10.36 -4.20 4.57
C PRO A 225 11.84 -4.16 4.14
N GLU A 226 12.40 -5.30 3.75
CA GLU A 226 13.77 -5.41 3.25
C GLU A 226 13.91 -5.18 1.74
N ASN A 227 12.81 -4.90 1.01
CA ASN A 227 12.75 -4.72 -0.44
C ASN A 227 13.28 -5.92 -1.27
N ASN A 228 13.39 -7.09 -0.68
CA ASN A 228 13.84 -8.30 -1.35
C ASN A 228 12.69 -9.12 -1.96
N MET A 229 11.46 -8.87 -1.53
CA MET A 229 10.24 -9.54 -2.02
C MET A 229 9.17 -8.52 -2.42
N LEU A 230 8.32 -8.93 -3.35
CA LEU A 230 7.13 -8.20 -3.79
C LEU A 230 5.91 -9.11 -3.66
N ALA A 231 4.88 -8.67 -2.96
CA ALA A 231 3.58 -9.32 -2.94
C ALA A 231 2.63 -8.62 -3.93
N THR A 232 1.86 -9.40 -4.68
CA THR A 232 0.81 -8.90 -5.59
C THR A 232 -0.50 -9.61 -5.30
N CYS A 233 -1.57 -8.84 -5.06
CA CYS A 233 -2.92 -9.33 -4.82
C CYS A 233 -3.78 -9.13 -6.06
N SER A 234 -4.68 -10.07 -6.35
CA SER A 234 -5.45 -10.00 -7.58
C SER A 234 -6.91 -10.42 -7.43
N ALA A 235 -7.69 -9.98 -8.41
CA ALA A 235 -9.06 -10.40 -8.66
C ALA A 235 -9.16 -11.88 -9.09
N ASP A 236 -8.04 -12.54 -9.42
CA ASP A 236 -7.99 -13.99 -9.68
C ASP A 236 -8.04 -14.83 -8.40
N SER A 237 -8.17 -14.19 -7.24
CA SER A 237 -8.23 -14.80 -5.90
C SER A 237 -6.90 -15.39 -5.41
N GLU A 238 -5.80 -15.08 -6.09
CA GLU A 238 -4.46 -15.47 -5.67
C GLU A 238 -3.67 -14.28 -5.14
N ILE A 239 -2.68 -14.59 -4.33
CA ILE A 239 -1.59 -13.69 -4.00
C ILE A 239 -0.32 -14.34 -4.54
N ARG A 240 0.52 -13.58 -5.21
CA ARG A 240 1.81 -14.06 -5.69
C ARG A 240 2.92 -13.33 -5.00
N LEU A 241 3.89 -14.10 -4.55
CA LEU A 241 5.11 -13.60 -3.93
C LEU A 241 6.26 -13.77 -4.92
N TRP A 242 6.91 -12.66 -5.19
CA TRP A 242 8.05 -12.55 -6.11
C TRP A 242 9.30 -12.27 -5.31
N GLU A 243 10.41 -12.85 -5.67
CA GLU A 243 11.73 -12.63 -5.07
C GLU A 243 12.63 -11.93 -6.07
N ARG A 244 13.43 -10.99 -5.61
CA ARG A 244 14.39 -10.30 -6.46
C ARG A 244 15.54 -11.22 -6.80
N LYS A 245 15.93 -11.23 -8.09
CA LYS A 245 17.09 -11.99 -8.54
C LYS A 245 18.39 -11.33 -8.13
N PRO A 246 19.46 -12.11 -7.88
CA PRO A 246 20.79 -11.55 -7.74
C PRO A 246 21.18 -10.79 -9.01
N ALA A 247 21.89 -9.68 -8.86
CA ALA A 247 22.54 -9.01 -9.98
C ALA A 247 23.72 -9.86 -10.45
N ILE A 248 23.89 -9.96 -11.76
CA ILE A 248 24.90 -10.84 -12.40
C ILE A 248 25.97 -9.98 -13.05
N ASN A 249 27.25 -10.35 -12.89
CA ASN A 249 28.38 -9.78 -13.59
C ASN A 249 28.44 -10.29 -15.05
N ASP A 250 29.27 -9.68 -15.88
CA ASP A 250 29.47 -10.08 -17.27
C ASP A 250 30.01 -11.51 -17.41
N ASP A 251 30.68 -12.05 -16.39
CA ASP A 251 31.19 -13.44 -16.34
C ASP A 251 30.16 -14.46 -15.87
N GLY A 252 28.90 -14.02 -15.54
CA GLY A 252 27.83 -14.87 -15.06
C GLY A 252 27.85 -15.14 -13.54
N SER A 253 28.80 -14.57 -12.81
CA SER A 253 28.82 -14.64 -11.32
C SER A 253 27.89 -13.62 -10.69
N ASN A 254 27.41 -13.90 -9.47
CA ASN A 254 26.61 -12.95 -8.71
C ASN A 254 27.46 -11.74 -8.32
N GLN A 255 26.91 -10.54 -8.46
CA GLN A 255 27.49 -9.33 -7.89
C GLN A 255 27.38 -9.38 -6.38
N THR A 256 28.45 -9.04 -5.67
CA THR A 256 28.48 -9.00 -4.21
C THR A 256 28.92 -7.65 -3.70
N ASP A 257 28.39 -7.26 -2.54
CA ASP A 257 28.83 -6.06 -1.82
C ASP A 257 30.19 -6.27 -1.13
N SER A 258 30.69 -5.24 -0.46
CA SER A 258 31.95 -5.29 0.29
C SER A 258 31.96 -6.29 1.46
N LYS A 259 30.79 -6.82 1.85
CA LYS A 259 30.60 -7.81 2.91
C LYS A 259 30.38 -9.23 2.36
N GLY A 260 30.35 -9.40 1.03
CA GLY A 260 30.11 -10.68 0.36
C GLY A 260 28.63 -11.07 0.21
N ASN A 261 27.69 -10.18 0.48
CA ASN A 261 26.27 -10.43 0.22
C ASN A 261 25.94 -10.17 -1.25
N ASN A 262 25.01 -10.95 -1.81
CA ASN A 262 24.55 -10.73 -3.18
C ASN A 262 23.85 -9.37 -3.29
N ILE A 263 24.26 -8.57 -4.27
CA ILE A 263 23.53 -7.39 -4.71
C ILE A 263 22.30 -7.88 -5.49
N LEU A 264 21.10 -7.33 -5.19
CA LEU A 264 19.86 -7.72 -5.84
C LEU A 264 19.60 -6.84 -7.07
N SER A 265 19.17 -7.45 -8.17
CA SER A 265 18.71 -6.74 -9.36
C SER A 265 17.29 -6.21 -9.18
N THR A 266 16.79 -5.47 -10.15
CA THR A 266 15.38 -5.07 -10.23
C THR A 266 14.49 -6.11 -10.93
N ASP A 267 15.02 -7.31 -11.20
CA ASP A 267 14.27 -8.40 -11.82
C ASP A 267 13.66 -9.31 -10.76
N PHE A 268 12.40 -9.66 -10.98
CA PHE A 268 11.62 -10.48 -10.06
C PHE A 268 11.37 -11.87 -10.63
N GLU A 269 11.38 -12.87 -9.77
CA GLU A 269 11.02 -14.25 -10.08
C GLU A 269 9.93 -14.73 -9.14
N LEU A 270 8.97 -15.51 -9.67
CA LEU A 270 7.89 -16.06 -8.87
C LEU A 270 8.43 -17.06 -7.84
N LYS A 271 8.33 -16.71 -6.55
CA LYS A 271 8.75 -17.57 -5.44
C LYS A 271 7.64 -18.52 -5.01
N THR A 272 6.45 -17.97 -4.78
CA THR A 272 5.32 -18.73 -4.21
C THR A 272 3.98 -18.15 -4.66
N ARG A 273 2.99 -19.02 -4.81
CA ARG A 273 1.58 -18.65 -4.98
C ARG A 273 0.80 -19.04 -3.72
N PHE A 274 0.12 -18.07 -3.12
CA PHE A 274 -0.77 -18.32 -2.00
C PHE A 274 -2.20 -18.52 -2.54
N ILE A 275 -2.65 -19.77 -2.54
CA ILE A 275 -3.94 -20.19 -3.08
C ILE A 275 -4.84 -20.58 -1.92
N GLY A 276 -6.02 -19.98 -1.85
CA GLY A 276 -6.99 -20.33 -0.79
C GLY A 276 -8.15 -19.36 -0.67
N HIS A 277 -7.98 -18.09 -1.01
CA HIS A 277 -9.12 -17.19 -1.15
C HIS A 277 -10.05 -17.65 -2.26
N LYS A 278 -11.34 -17.34 -2.11
CA LYS A 278 -12.40 -17.77 -3.05
C LYS A 278 -12.93 -16.63 -3.91
N LYS A 279 -12.48 -15.40 -3.64
CA LYS A 279 -12.88 -14.17 -4.32
C LYS A 279 -11.69 -13.21 -4.37
N TRP A 280 -11.90 -12.04 -4.96
CA TRP A 280 -10.92 -10.98 -5.08
C TRP A 280 -10.18 -10.73 -3.77
N VAL A 281 -8.87 -10.69 -3.83
CA VAL A 281 -8.00 -10.25 -2.74
C VAL A 281 -7.79 -8.75 -2.93
N TRP A 282 -8.11 -7.96 -1.92
CA TRP A 282 -8.09 -6.51 -2.03
C TRP A 282 -6.80 -5.88 -1.54
N ASP A 283 -6.29 -6.37 -0.42
CA ASP A 283 -5.16 -5.77 0.27
C ASP A 283 -4.26 -6.83 0.88
N CYS A 284 -3.00 -6.48 1.08
CA CYS A 284 -2.03 -7.30 1.80
C CYS A 284 -1.04 -6.44 2.57
N ASP A 285 -0.46 -7.04 3.61
CA ASP A 285 0.56 -6.41 4.44
C ASP A 285 1.59 -7.45 4.89
N PHE A 286 2.86 -7.04 4.99
CA PHE A 286 3.93 -7.90 5.51
C PHE A 286 4.11 -7.68 7.00
N SER A 287 4.48 -8.74 7.73
CA SER A 287 5.09 -8.56 9.05
C SER A 287 6.46 -7.90 8.92
N LEU A 288 6.87 -7.17 9.95
CA LEU A 288 8.12 -6.40 9.94
C LEU A 288 9.35 -7.29 9.68
N ASP A 289 9.32 -8.52 10.17
CA ASP A 289 10.37 -9.54 9.95
C ASP A 289 10.24 -10.28 8.60
N SER A 290 9.25 -9.93 7.79
CA SER A 290 8.93 -10.58 6.51
C SER A 290 8.70 -12.10 6.61
N SER A 291 8.35 -12.63 7.79
CA SER A 291 8.04 -14.05 7.98
C SER A 291 6.61 -14.40 7.60
N TYR A 292 5.71 -13.42 7.70
CA TYR A 292 4.29 -13.59 7.42
C TYR A 292 3.80 -12.55 6.43
N LEU A 293 2.80 -12.95 5.65
CA LEU A 293 2.02 -12.08 4.79
C LEU A 293 0.55 -12.16 5.22
N LEU A 294 -0.08 -11.02 5.41
CA LEU A 294 -1.51 -10.92 5.67
C LEU A 294 -2.23 -10.57 4.39
N SER A 295 -3.48 -11.01 4.24
CA SER A 295 -4.32 -10.64 3.10
C SER A 295 -5.78 -10.59 3.47
N CYS A 296 -6.54 -9.74 2.80
CA CYS A 296 -7.98 -9.65 2.97
C CYS A 296 -8.74 -9.81 1.64
N SER A 297 -9.97 -10.33 1.73
CA SER A 297 -10.72 -10.70 0.54
C SER A 297 -12.22 -10.47 0.67
N SER A 298 -12.86 -10.32 -0.50
CA SER A 298 -14.32 -10.38 -0.66
C SER A 298 -14.94 -11.71 -0.24
N ASP A 299 -14.15 -12.77 0.00
CA ASP A 299 -14.62 -14.04 0.51
C ASP A 299 -14.93 -14.01 2.02
N LYS A 300 -14.84 -12.84 2.63
CA LYS A 300 -15.10 -12.56 4.05
C LYS A 300 -14.00 -13.05 4.99
N THR A 301 -12.83 -13.36 4.47
CA THR A 301 -11.70 -13.83 5.28
C THR A 301 -10.52 -12.88 5.21
N ILE A 302 -9.79 -12.82 6.33
CA ILE A 302 -8.43 -12.34 6.40
C ILE A 302 -7.57 -13.56 6.66
N ARG A 303 -6.47 -13.73 5.94
CA ARG A 303 -5.57 -14.85 6.09
C ARG A 303 -4.17 -14.40 6.40
N ILE A 304 -3.53 -15.13 7.29
CA ILE A 304 -2.11 -15.01 7.58
C ILE A 304 -1.41 -16.18 6.92
N TRP A 305 -0.44 -15.89 6.09
CA TRP A 305 0.35 -16.88 5.36
C TRP A 305 1.76 -16.91 5.91
N ASN A 306 2.27 -18.09 6.17
CA ASN A 306 3.68 -18.27 6.48
C ASN A 306 4.47 -18.29 5.16
N ILE A 307 5.41 -17.36 4.99
CA ILE A 307 6.14 -17.16 3.74
C ILE A 307 7.08 -18.31 3.45
N SER A 308 7.68 -18.92 4.48
CA SER A 308 8.67 -19.98 4.30
C SER A 308 8.09 -21.28 3.73
N ASN A 309 6.84 -21.62 4.09
CA ASN A 309 6.22 -22.88 3.67
C ASN A 309 5.00 -22.70 2.76
N GLY A 310 4.59 -21.44 2.48
CA GLY A 310 3.46 -21.11 1.61
C GLY A 310 2.08 -21.48 2.15
N LYS A 311 1.97 -21.85 3.44
CA LYS A 311 0.71 -22.34 4.04
C LYS A 311 0.01 -21.26 4.85
N VAL A 312 -1.31 -21.40 4.95
CA VAL A 312 -2.12 -20.57 5.86
C VAL A 312 -1.74 -20.89 7.29
N PHE A 313 -1.31 -19.88 8.03
CA PHE A 313 -1.04 -19.95 9.46
C PHE A 313 -2.34 -19.75 10.26
N SER A 314 -3.14 -18.74 9.89
CA SER A 314 -4.39 -18.41 10.57
C SER A 314 -5.43 -17.82 9.61
N THR A 315 -6.71 -17.92 9.96
CA THR A 315 -7.81 -17.35 9.18
C THR A 315 -8.82 -16.69 10.10
N PHE A 316 -9.12 -15.43 9.83
CA PHE A 316 -10.16 -14.65 10.50
C PHE A 316 -11.38 -14.57 9.59
N THR A 317 -12.55 -14.78 10.14
CA THR A 317 -13.79 -14.74 9.39
C THR A 317 -14.62 -13.51 9.76
N ASN A 318 -15.08 -12.81 8.75
CA ASN A 318 -15.92 -11.63 8.87
C ASN A 318 -17.36 -11.91 8.39
N SER A 319 -18.29 -11.03 8.74
CA SER A 319 -19.69 -11.10 8.28
C SER A 319 -19.85 -10.76 6.81
N LYS A 320 -19.08 -9.77 6.32
CA LYS A 320 -19.02 -9.34 4.92
C LYS A 320 -17.58 -9.30 4.39
N GLY A 321 -17.43 -9.03 3.11
CA GLY A 321 -16.10 -8.90 2.47
C GLY A 321 -15.23 -7.85 3.16
N VAL A 322 -13.94 -8.12 3.24
CA VAL A 322 -12.92 -7.24 3.81
C VAL A 322 -12.14 -6.60 2.67
N ASN A 323 -11.95 -5.29 2.73
CA ASN A 323 -11.29 -4.52 1.68
C ASN A 323 -9.99 -3.84 2.09
N ASN A 324 -9.78 -3.59 3.39
CA ASN A 324 -8.52 -3.01 3.87
C ASN A 324 -8.06 -3.69 5.15
N ILE A 325 -6.76 -3.75 5.34
CA ILE A 325 -6.10 -4.20 6.56
C ILE A 325 -4.96 -3.25 6.92
N ALA A 326 -4.66 -3.14 8.19
CA ALA A 326 -3.48 -2.45 8.71
C ALA A 326 -2.91 -3.25 9.88
N LEU A 327 -1.62 -3.53 9.81
CA LEU A 327 -0.89 -4.32 10.82
C LEU A 327 -0.19 -3.38 11.79
N SER A 328 -0.17 -3.76 13.08
CA SER A 328 0.61 -3.13 14.14
C SER A 328 1.74 -4.07 14.55
N ASP A 329 2.81 -4.07 13.81
CA ASP A 329 3.96 -4.92 14.13
C ASP A 329 5.06 -4.15 14.87
#